data_3217414f4041b96cbb7804210a9ec71d
#
_entry.id   3217414f4041b96cbb7804210a9ec71d
#
_cell.length_a   1.000
_cell.length_b   1.000
_cell.length_c   1.000
_cell.angle_alpha   90.00
_cell.angle_beta   90.00
_cell.angle_gamma   90.00
#
_symmetry.space_group_name_H-M   'P 1'
#
loop_
_entity.id
_entity.type
_entity.pdbx_description
1 polymer ?
#
loop_
_entity_poly.entity_id
_entity_poly.type
_entity_poly.pdbx_seq_one_letter_code
_entity_poly.pdbx_strand_id
1 'polypeptide(L)' 'MAMNYAYNFAEIEDATGMCVGVISTTNPAAEGPTLSGTTYVKIPVYDEEYICKYYFDGNWYEDEAGTIPWESPLL' A
#
# COMPACT_ATOMS: atom_id res chain seq x y z
N MET A 1 13.04 6.86 -25.94
CA MET A 1 13.29 6.32 -24.63
C MET A 1 12.02 5.70 -24.06
N ALA A 2 12.23 4.70 -23.31
CA ALA A 2 11.10 4.06 -22.68
C ALA A 2 10.60 4.90 -21.51
N MET A 3 9.32 5.02 -21.41
CA MET A 3 8.71 5.66 -20.28
C MET A 3 8.34 4.59 -19.27
N ASN A 4 8.86 4.75 -18.10
CA ASN A 4 8.55 3.82 -17.05
C ASN A 4 7.39 4.37 -16.24
N TYR A 5 6.20 3.96 -16.63
CA TYR A 5 5.02 4.31 -15.86
C TYR A 5 4.82 3.24 -14.83
N ALA A 6 5.44 3.44 -13.69
CA ALA A 6 5.27 2.51 -12.59
C ALA A 6 4.09 2.96 -11.75
N TYR A 7 3.20 2.03 -11.51
CA TYR A 7 2.12 2.21 -10.56
C TYR A 7 2.51 1.45 -9.31
N ASN A 8 2.45 2.13 -8.17
CA ASN A 8 2.89 1.56 -6.91
C ASN A 8 1.68 1.21 -6.08
N PHE A 9 1.69 0.00 -5.50
CA PHE A 9 0.58 -0.47 -4.69
C PHE A 9 1.10 -1.09 -3.42
N ALA A 10 0.34 -0.91 -2.34
CA ALA A 10 0.55 -1.61 -1.09
C ALA A 10 -0.46 -2.74 -1.01
N GLU A 11 -0.02 -3.90 -0.59
CA GLU A 11 -0.88 -5.06 -0.39
C GLU A 11 -1.32 -5.08 1.07
N ILE A 12 -2.62 -4.93 1.29
CA ILE A 12 -3.20 -4.79 2.62
C ILE A 12 -3.92 -6.07 2.99
N GLU A 13 -3.58 -6.63 4.13
CA GLU A 13 -4.29 -7.79 4.65
C GLU A 13 -5.67 -7.36 5.13
N ASP A 14 -6.72 -7.92 4.55
CA ASP A 14 -8.07 -7.48 4.82
C ASP A 14 -8.47 -7.69 6.29
N ALA A 15 -7.96 -8.74 6.91
CA ALA A 15 -8.35 -9.09 8.28
C ALA A 15 -7.82 -8.09 9.31
N THR A 16 -6.68 -7.46 9.05
CA THR A 16 -6.00 -6.62 10.04
C THR A 16 -5.78 -5.18 9.57
N GLY A 17 -5.80 -4.94 8.28
CA GLY A 17 -5.43 -3.64 7.72
C GLY A 17 -3.92 -3.45 7.58
N MET A 18 -3.11 -4.46 7.92
CA MET A 18 -1.67 -4.33 7.86
C MET A 18 -1.15 -4.49 6.43
N CYS A 19 -0.22 -3.63 6.06
CA CYS A 19 0.47 -3.76 4.79
C CYS A 19 1.49 -4.88 4.88
N VAL A 20 1.35 -5.87 4.00
CA VAL A 20 2.22 -7.04 3.99
C VAL A 20 3.21 -7.02 2.83
N GLY A 21 3.09 -6.06 1.94
CA GLY A 21 4.02 -5.94 0.82
C GLY A 21 3.76 -4.70 0.02
N VAL A 22 4.73 -4.33 -0.80
CA VAL A 22 4.58 -3.25 -1.77
C VAL A 22 5.05 -3.76 -3.12
N ILE A 23 4.39 -3.32 -4.18
CA ILE A 23 4.76 -3.71 -5.54
C ILE A 23 4.82 -2.48 -6.43
N SER A 24 5.57 -2.61 -7.51
CA SER A 24 5.59 -1.62 -8.58
C SER A 24 5.29 -2.36 -9.88
N THR A 25 4.36 -1.85 -10.65
CA THR A 25 3.91 -2.53 -11.87
C THR A 25 3.55 -1.50 -12.92
N THR A 26 3.53 -1.93 -14.18
CA THR A 26 3.04 -1.09 -15.27
C THR A 26 1.55 -1.25 -15.49
N ASN A 27 0.87 -2.07 -14.71
CA ASN A 27 -0.55 -2.33 -14.87
C ASN A 27 -1.37 -1.51 -13.87
N PRO A 28 -2.06 -0.43 -14.33
CA PRO A 28 -2.87 0.38 -13.43
C PRO A 28 -4.11 -0.35 -12.90
N ALA A 29 -4.48 -1.47 -13.52
CA ALA A 29 -5.65 -2.23 -13.11
C ALA A 29 -5.34 -3.21 -11.97
N ALA A 30 -4.13 -3.17 -11.42
CA ALA A 30 -3.79 -4.05 -10.30
C ALA A 30 -4.49 -3.67 -9.00
N GLU A 31 -5.02 -2.45 -8.91
CA GLU A 31 -5.70 -1.98 -7.72
C GLU A 31 -6.97 -2.81 -7.45
N GLY A 32 -7.21 -3.12 -6.18
CA GLY A 32 -8.42 -3.81 -5.78
C GLY A 32 -8.16 -5.11 -5.05
N PRO A 33 -9.22 -5.85 -4.74
CA PRO A 33 -9.10 -7.08 -3.95
C PRO A 33 -8.44 -8.20 -4.74
N THR A 34 -7.75 -9.07 -4.00
CA THR A 34 -7.14 -10.27 -4.55
C THR A 34 -7.90 -11.50 -4.08
N LEU A 35 -7.50 -12.67 -4.58
CA LEU A 35 -8.13 -13.93 -4.16
C LEU A 35 -7.54 -14.47 -2.85
N SER A 36 -6.49 -13.82 -2.32
CA SER A 36 -5.80 -14.34 -1.15
C SER A 36 -6.11 -13.57 0.14
N GLY A 37 -7.18 -12.79 0.15
CA GLY A 37 -7.59 -12.07 1.37
C GLY A 37 -6.84 -10.78 1.59
N THR A 38 -6.29 -10.21 0.52
CA THR A 38 -5.61 -8.93 0.57
C THR A 38 -6.24 -7.98 -0.44
N THR A 39 -5.89 -6.70 -0.35
CA THR A 39 -6.35 -5.67 -1.27
C THR A 39 -5.17 -4.80 -1.64
N TYR A 40 -5.00 -4.55 -2.93
CA TYR A 40 -3.99 -3.61 -3.40
C TYR A 40 -4.55 -2.20 -3.38
N VAL A 41 -3.87 -1.29 -2.67
CA VAL A 41 -4.23 0.11 -2.65
C VAL A 41 -3.08 0.92 -3.26
N LYS A 42 -3.44 1.96 -4.00
CA LYS A 42 -2.45 2.79 -4.67
C LYS A 42 -1.69 3.63 -3.66
N ILE A 43 -0.36 3.67 -3.81
CA ILE A 43 0.49 4.55 -3.01
C ILE A 43 1.27 5.46 -3.94
N PRO A 44 1.60 6.68 -3.50
CA PRO A 44 2.21 7.68 -4.38
C PRO A 44 3.69 7.43 -4.68
N VAL A 45 4.36 6.62 -3.88
CA VAL A 45 5.78 6.38 -4.02
C VAL A 45 6.09 4.95 -3.60
N TYR A 46 7.07 4.34 -4.25
CA TYR A 46 7.52 3.01 -3.84
C TYR A 46 8.40 3.16 -2.60
N ASP A 47 7.91 2.64 -1.48
CA ASP A 47 8.60 2.74 -0.21
C ASP A 47 8.31 1.49 0.59
N GLU A 48 9.35 0.71 0.87
CA GLU A 48 9.17 -0.54 1.62
C GLU A 48 8.81 -0.29 3.08
N GLU A 49 8.94 0.95 3.56
CA GLU A 49 8.52 1.26 4.92
C GLU A 49 7.01 1.22 5.11
N TYR A 50 6.25 1.19 4.04
CA TYR A 50 4.81 0.90 4.17
C TYR A 50 4.56 -0.47 4.78
N ILE A 51 5.45 -1.42 4.56
CA ILE A 51 5.28 -2.77 5.11
C ILE A 51 5.25 -2.70 6.63
N CYS A 52 4.27 -3.35 7.23
CA CYS A 52 3.95 -3.35 8.66
C CYS A 52 3.24 -2.08 9.13
N LYS A 53 2.95 -1.13 8.27
CA LYS A 53 2.04 -0.04 8.60
C LYS A 53 0.60 -0.48 8.35
N TYR A 54 -0.35 0.28 8.86
CA TYR A 54 -1.77 -0.05 8.79
C TYR A 54 -2.52 0.97 7.97
N TYR A 55 -3.46 0.50 7.17
CA TYR A 55 -4.22 1.34 6.25
C TYR A 55 -5.71 1.24 6.58
N PHE A 56 -6.32 2.37 6.95
CA PHE A 56 -7.74 2.44 7.28
C PHE A 56 -8.33 3.71 6.66
N ASP A 57 -9.40 3.55 5.90
CA ASP A 57 -10.18 4.66 5.36
C ASP A 57 -9.33 5.72 4.64
N GLY A 58 -8.37 5.26 3.86
CA GLY A 58 -7.54 6.16 3.07
C GLY A 58 -6.35 6.75 3.81
N ASN A 59 -6.14 6.39 5.06
CA ASN A 59 -5.06 6.93 5.87
C ASN A 59 -4.12 5.84 6.37
N TRP A 60 -2.88 6.22 6.64
CA TRP A 60 -1.85 5.29 7.10
C TRP A 60 -1.51 5.54 8.56
N TYR A 61 -1.25 4.46 9.28
CA TYR A 61 -0.97 4.50 10.72
C TYR A 61 0.17 3.56 11.07
N GLU A 62 0.85 3.87 12.17
CA GLU A 62 1.90 3.00 12.67
C GLU A 62 1.36 1.83 13.49
N ASP A 63 0.14 1.97 14.02
CA ASP A 63 -0.43 0.98 14.95
C ASP A 63 -1.72 0.39 14.39
N GLU A 64 -2.03 -0.80 14.85
CA GLU A 64 -3.23 -1.50 14.41
C GLU A 64 -4.51 -0.79 14.84
N ALA A 65 -4.45 -0.06 15.94
CA ALA A 65 -5.61 0.69 16.43
C ALA A 65 -5.90 1.94 15.59
N GLY A 66 -4.97 2.35 14.72
CA GLY A 66 -5.18 3.52 13.87
C GLY A 66 -5.13 4.81 14.66
N THR A 67 -4.27 4.90 15.67
CA THR A 67 -4.18 6.07 16.52
C THR A 67 -2.94 6.92 16.27
N ILE A 68 -1.90 6.35 15.63
CA ILE A 68 -0.64 7.06 15.39
C ILE A 68 -0.50 7.25 13.87
N PRO A 69 -0.82 8.43 13.35
CA PRO A 69 -0.70 8.67 11.90
C PRO A 69 0.73 8.49 11.41
N TRP A 70 0.86 7.98 10.19
CA TRP A 70 2.16 7.78 9.58
C TRP A 70 2.13 8.26 8.12
N GLU A 71 3.25 8.77 7.68
CA GLU A 71 3.40 9.21 6.31
C GLU A 71 4.78 8.80 5.84
N SER A 72 4.87 8.37 4.57
CA SER A 72 6.15 7.98 4.01
C SER A 72 7.13 9.15 4.02
N PRO A 73 8.36 8.95 4.49
CA PRO A 73 9.37 10.01 4.46
C PRO A 73 9.82 10.36 3.03
N LEU A 74 9.43 9.56 2.04
CA LEU A 74 9.77 9.81 0.66
C LEU A 74 8.78 10.73 -0.06
N LEU A 75 7.73 11.13 0.63
CA LEU A 75 6.76 12.06 0.04
C LEU A 75 7.25 13.50 0.05
#